data_1f1072e84e90529ca677061d7a4ca29f
#
_entry.id   1f1072e84e90529ca677061d7a4ca29f
#
_cell.length_a   1.000
_cell.length_b   1.000
_cell.length_c   1.000
_cell.angle_alpha   90.00
_cell.angle_beta   90.00
_cell.angle_gamma   90.00
#
_symmetry.space_group_name_H-M   'P 1'
#
loop_
_entity.id
_entity.type
_entity.pdbx_description
1 polymer ?
#
loop_
_entity_poly.entity_id
_entity_poly.type
_entity_poly.pdbx_seq_one_letter_code
_entity_poly.pdbx_strand_id
1 'polypeptide(L)'
;MFKKFMLAAAILTIPSAAFAHHGWSSYNEKKAIKHRAALIDVKWSNPHGTAKVRYKNATWDVILAPVSRMEARGLSQQMVGPKQQIVLEGYPRRDGSHEMRIERITAGGKTVELR
;
A
#
# COMPACT_ATOMS: atom_id res chain seq x y z
N MET A 1 -59.04 -6.55 14.09
CA MET A 1 -57.82 -7.39 14.09
C MET A 1 -56.68 -6.64 13.43
N PHE A 2 -55.76 -6.19 14.22
CA PHE A 2 -54.64 -5.43 13.68
C PHE A 2 -53.42 -6.34 13.60
N LYS A 3 -52.97 -6.62 12.38
CA LYS A 3 -51.71 -7.29 12.20
C LYS A 3 -50.59 -6.26 12.37
N LYS A 4 -49.85 -6.39 13.42
CA LYS A 4 -48.62 -5.63 13.61
C LYS A 4 -47.59 -6.20 12.62
N PHE A 5 -47.32 -5.47 11.58
CA PHE A 5 -46.15 -5.76 10.76
C PHE A 5 -44.93 -5.25 11.52
N MET A 6 -44.13 -6.16 12.08
CA MET A 6 -42.80 -5.83 12.52
C MET A 6 -41.95 -5.70 11.26
N LEU A 7 -41.64 -4.45 10.91
CA LEU A 7 -40.62 -4.17 9.96
C LEU A 7 -39.28 -4.50 10.62
N ALA A 8 -38.75 -5.68 10.36
CA ALA A 8 -37.37 -5.98 10.72
C ALA A 8 -36.48 -5.11 9.81
N ALA A 9 -35.99 -4.00 10.34
CA ALA A 9 -34.95 -3.25 9.70
C ALA A 9 -33.71 -4.14 9.70
N ALA A 10 -33.40 -4.71 8.55
CA ALA A 10 -32.11 -5.34 8.34
C ALA A 10 -31.06 -4.23 8.38
N ILE A 11 -30.40 -4.10 9.52
CA ILE A 11 -29.24 -3.24 9.64
C ILE A 11 -28.14 -3.91 8.82
N LEU A 12 -27.92 -3.39 7.60
CA LEU A 12 -26.75 -3.76 6.82
C LEU A 12 -25.54 -3.16 7.53
N THR A 13 -24.96 -3.90 8.44
CA THR A 13 -23.66 -3.56 8.96
C THR A 13 -22.64 -3.87 7.87
N ILE A 14 -22.23 -2.84 7.14
CA ILE A 14 -21.02 -2.95 6.30
C ILE A 14 -19.88 -3.19 7.27
N PRO A 15 -19.20 -4.35 7.23
CA PRO A 15 -18.12 -4.59 8.17
C PRO A 15 -17.03 -3.55 7.88
N SER A 16 -16.64 -2.79 8.88
CA SER A 16 -15.52 -1.85 8.82
C SER A 16 -14.22 -2.57 8.38
N ALA A 17 -14.19 -3.87 8.52
CA ALA A 17 -13.17 -4.75 7.96
C ALA A 17 -12.97 -4.61 6.44
N ALA A 18 -13.98 -4.18 5.66
CA ALA A 18 -13.84 -3.96 4.22
C ALA A 18 -12.82 -2.86 3.89
N PHE A 19 -12.62 -1.88 4.78
CA PHE A 19 -11.63 -0.81 4.63
C PHE A 19 -10.27 -1.14 5.25
N ALA A 20 -10.23 -2.13 6.14
CA ALA A 20 -9.00 -2.64 6.74
C ALA A 20 -8.31 -3.71 5.87
N HIS A 21 -8.94 -4.09 4.76
CA HIS A 21 -8.47 -5.18 3.89
C HIS A 21 -7.38 -4.79 2.89
N HIS A 22 -6.69 -3.68 3.10
CA HIS A 22 -5.41 -3.45 2.48
C HIS A 22 -4.29 -4.17 3.25
N GLY A 23 -4.65 -5.33 3.84
CA GLY A 23 -3.70 -6.25 4.44
C GLY A 23 -2.89 -7.00 3.38
N TRP A 24 -1.84 -7.65 3.80
CA TRP A 24 -0.93 -8.37 2.92
C TRP A 24 -1.63 -9.50 2.14
N SER A 25 -2.74 -10.04 2.63
CA SER A 25 -3.52 -11.07 1.94
C SER A 25 -4.12 -10.64 0.60
N SER A 26 -4.27 -9.33 0.37
CA SER A 26 -4.73 -8.77 -0.91
C SER A 26 -3.66 -8.79 -2.00
N TYR A 27 -2.43 -9.13 -1.63
CA TYR A 27 -1.28 -9.12 -2.54
C TYR A 27 -0.75 -10.52 -2.77
N ASN A 28 -0.21 -10.75 -3.97
CA ASN A 28 0.28 -12.06 -4.37
C ASN A 28 1.76 -12.21 -4.06
N GLU A 29 2.07 -12.83 -2.93
CA GLU A 29 3.45 -13.05 -2.47
C GLU A 29 4.23 -14.06 -3.33
N LYS A 30 3.54 -14.76 -4.23
CA LYS A 30 4.20 -15.65 -5.19
C LYS A 30 4.74 -14.92 -6.42
N LYS A 31 4.38 -13.64 -6.60
CA LYS A 31 4.80 -12.81 -7.73
C LYS A 31 5.63 -11.63 -7.24
N ALA A 32 6.73 -11.90 -6.58
CA ALA A 32 7.61 -10.84 -6.06
C ALA A 32 8.10 -9.93 -7.17
N ILE A 33 8.03 -8.63 -6.91
CA ILE A 33 8.55 -7.58 -7.77
C ILE A 33 9.79 -7.00 -7.10
N LYS A 34 10.88 -6.89 -7.87
CA LYS A 34 12.07 -6.13 -7.47
C LYS A 34 12.36 -5.14 -8.59
N HIS A 35 12.27 -3.85 -8.29
CA HIS A 35 12.33 -2.82 -9.31
C HIS A 35 13.10 -1.59 -8.84
N ARG A 36 14.03 -1.15 -9.68
CA ARG A 36 14.78 0.08 -9.44
C ARG A 36 14.15 1.22 -10.23
N ALA A 37 13.74 2.27 -9.55
CA ALA A 37 13.18 3.47 -10.16
C ALA A 37 13.16 4.64 -9.19
N ALA A 38 12.83 5.83 -9.69
CA ALA A 38 12.45 6.96 -8.85
C ALA A 38 10.95 6.91 -8.59
N LEU A 39 10.52 7.21 -7.37
CA LEU A 39 9.11 7.34 -7.05
C LEU A 39 8.56 8.66 -7.59
N ILE A 40 7.27 8.64 -7.95
CA ILE A 40 6.51 9.79 -8.44
C ILE A 40 5.38 10.04 -7.42
N ASP A 41 5.00 11.32 -7.25
CA ASP A 41 3.86 11.72 -6.42
C ASP A 41 3.87 11.09 -5.03
N VAL A 42 4.98 11.19 -4.34
CA VAL A 42 5.13 10.66 -2.98
C VAL A 42 4.23 11.43 -2.02
N LYS A 43 3.36 10.70 -1.34
CA LYS A 43 2.53 11.21 -0.24
C LYS A 43 3.00 10.59 1.07
N TRP A 44 3.71 11.35 1.86
CA TRP A 44 4.26 10.95 3.15
C TRP A 44 3.27 11.27 4.26
N SER A 45 2.19 10.50 4.32
CA SER A 45 1.05 10.78 5.20
C SER A 45 0.44 9.51 5.77
N ASN A 46 -0.37 9.68 6.81
CA ASN A 46 -1.11 8.58 7.43
C ASN A 46 -2.37 8.23 6.61
N PRO A 47 -2.86 6.98 6.65
CA PRO A 47 -2.37 5.84 7.46
C PRO A 47 -1.13 5.16 6.90
N HIS A 48 -0.80 5.36 5.63
CA HIS A 48 0.36 4.79 4.96
C HIS A 48 0.96 5.82 4.01
N GLY A 49 2.27 5.84 3.90
CA GLY A 49 2.93 6.48 2.79
C GLY A 49 2.51 5.82 1.47
N THR A 50 2.31 6.61 0.45
CA THR A 50 1.97 6.15 -0.89
C THR A 50 2.80 6.88 -1.94
N ALA A 51 2.91 6.30 -3.11
CA ALA A 51 3.57 6.90 -4.24
C ALA A 51 3.06 6.29 -5.55
N LYS A 52 3.66 6.70 -6.65
CA LYS A 52 3.49 6.05 -7.95
C LYS A 52 4.86 5.70 -8.50
N VAL A 53 4.90 4.71 -9.39
CA VAL A 53 6.12 4.28 -10.07
C VAL A 53 5.80 3.83 -11.50
N ARG A 54 6.73 4.03 -12.41
CA ARG A 54 6.65 3.44 -13.75
C ARG A 54 7.22 2.04 -13.69
N TYR A 55 6.40 1.07 -14.06
CA TYR A 55 6.78 -0.34 -14.08
C TYR A 55 6.09 -1.05 -15.24
N LYS A 56 6.85 -1.77 -16.08
CA LYS A 56 6.34 -2.51 -17.25
C LYS A 56 5.38 -1.68 -18.11
N ASN A 57 5.80 -0.50 -18.51
CA ASN A 57 5.05 0.42 -19.39
C ASN A 57 3.73 0.92 -18.81
N ALA A 58 3.55 0.86 -17.50
CA ALA A 58 2.36 1.37 -16.81
C ALA A 58 2.77 2.18 -15.59
N THR A 59 1.87 3.04 -15.14
CA THR A 59 2.00 3.70 -13.85
C THR A 59 1.31 2.85 -12.80
N TRP A 60 2.06 2.48 -11.77
CA TRP A 60 1.57 1.66 -10.66
C TRP A 60 1.44 2.50 -9.40
N ASP A 61 0.39 2.23 -8.65
CA ASP A 61 0.27 2.72 -7.28
C ASP A 61 1.18 1.91 -6.36
N VAL A 62 1.86 2.61 -5.46
CA VAL A 62 2.81 2.03 -4.51
C VAL A 62 2.30 2.29 -3.10
N ILE A 63 2.08 1.23 -2.37
CA ILE A 63 1.70 1.28 -0.96
C ILE A 63 2.95 1.01 -0.13
N LEU A 64 3.34 1.99 0.65
CA LEU A 64 4.44 1.91 1.60
C LEU A 64 3.92 1.47 2.98
N ALA A 65 4.57 1.89 4.05
CA ALA A 65 4.17 1.58 5.41
C ALA A 65 3.64 2.83 6.12
N PRO A 66 3.12 2.69 7.33
CA PRO A 66 2.88 3.86 8.18
C PRO A 66 4.14 4.70 8.32
N VAL A 67 3.99 6.01 8.23
CA VAL A 67 5.11 6.96 8.25
C VAL A 67 5.95 6.79 9.52
N SER A 68 5.30 6.62 10.67
CA SER A 68 6.00 6.41 11.94
C SER A 68 6.90 5.18 11.93
N ARG A 69 6.46 4.10 11.29
CA ARG A 69 7.27 2.88 11.15
C ARG A 69 8.48 3.11 10.26
N MET A 70 8.27 3.75 9.13
CA MET A 70 9.35 4.05 8.19
C MET A 70 10.41 4.93 8.83
N GLU A 71 10.00 6.00 9.49
CA GLU A 71 10.90 6.91 10.18
C GLU A 71 11.65 6.23 11.34
N ALA A 72 10.94 5.44 12.15
CA ALA A 72 11.57 4.68 13.24
C ALA A 72 12.63 3.70 12.76
N ARG A 73 12.46 3.19 11.53
CA ARG A 73 13.41 2.26 10.90
C ARG A 73 14.46 2.95 10.04
N GLY A 74 14.48 4.27 10.04
CA GLY A 74 15.51 5.09 9.42
C GLY A 74 15.26 5.47 7.97
N LEU A 75 14.03 5.36 7.49
CA LEU A 75 13.63 5.85 6.17
C LEU A 75 12.96 7.21 6.31
N SER A 76 13.52 8.23 5.68
CA SER A 76 12.95 9.57 5.64
C SER A 76 12.32 9.87 4.29
N GLN A 77 11.44 10.87 4.25
CA GLN A 77 10.82 11.32 3.01
C GLN A 77 11.87 11.78 1.98
N GLN A 78 12.93 12.44 2.42
CA GLN A 78 13.97 12.93 1.52
C GLN A 78 14.72 11.79 0.80
N MET A 79 14.85 10.64 1.44
CA MET A 79 15.52 9.47 0.85
C MET A 79 14.77 8.90 -0.33
N VAL A 80 13.47 9.12 -0.41
CA VAL A 80 12.59 8.64 -1.47
C VAL A 80 12.03 9.78 -2.32
N GLY A 81 12.58 10.96 -2.19
CA GLY A 81 12.17 12.17 -2.89
C GLY A 81 12.41 12.09 -4.40
N PRO A 82 11.99 13.15 -5.12
CA PRO A 82 12.11 13.19 -6.58
C PRO A 82 13.54 12.93 -7.02
N LYS A 83 13.70 12.19 -8.11
CA LYS A 83 14.99 11.86 -8.74
C LYS A 83 15.90 10.94 -7.93
N GLN A 84 15.48 10.48 -6.75
CA GLN A 84 16.22 9.48 -5.99
C GLN A 84 15.95 8.10 -6.57
N GLN A 85 17.00 7.42 -7.02
CA GLN A 85 16.90 6.03 -7.46
C GLN A 85 16.81 5.13 -6.24
N ILE A 86 15.74 4.35 -6.16
CA ILE A 86 15.50 3.41 -5.09
C ILE A 86 15.22 2.02 -5.64
N VAL A 87 15.29 1.00 -4.80
CA VAL A 87 14.88 -0.35 -5.15
C VAL A 87 13.67 -0.71 -4.30
N LEU A 88 12.58 -1.04 -4.99
CA LEU A 88 11.34 -1.54 -4.38
C LEU A 88 11.32 -3.06 -4.45
N GLU A 89 10.96 -3.71 -3.35
CA GLU A 89 10.68 -5.13 -3.29
C GLU A 89 9.32 -5.33 -2.65
N GLY A 90 8.40 -5.89 -3.43
CA GLY A 90 7.02 -6.05 -2.97
C GLY A 90 6.19 -6.95 -3.86
N TYR A 91 4.88 -6.82 -3.77
CA TYR A 91 3.95 -7.76 -4.38
C TYR A 91 2.79 -7.03 -5.05
N PRO A 92 2.35 -7.53 -6.23
CA PRO A 92 1.20 -6.96 -6.93
C PRO A 92 -0.11 -7.40 -6.25
N ARG A 93 -1.17 -6.64 -6.45
CA ARG A 93 -2.50 -7.06 -6.03
C ARG A 93 -2.93 -8.32 -6.75
N ARG A 94 -3.69 -9.16 -6.03
CA ARG A 94 -4.26 -10.41 -6.59
C ARG A 94 -5.31 -10.16 -7.65
N ASP A 95 -6.00 -9.01 -7.61
CA ASP A 95 -7.07 -8.67 -8.55
C ASP A 95 -6.56 -8.21 -9.93
N GLY A 96 -5.25 -8.14 -10.12
CA GLY A 96 -4.65 -7.72 -11.38
C GLY A 96 -4.56 -6.20 -11.57
N SER A 97 -4.99 -5.39 -10.62
CA SER A 97 -4.81 -3.94 -10.68
C SER A 97 -3.33 -3.57 -10.56
N HIS A 98 -2.95 -2.41 -11.14
CA HIS A 98 -1.59 -1.90 -11.09
C HIS A 98 -1.31 -1.21 -9.75
N GLU A 99 -1.26 -2.01 -8.71
CA GLU A 99 -0.89 -1.59 -7.36
C GLU A 99 0.05 -2.63 -6.76
N MET A 100 1.10 -2.16 -6.10
CA MET A 100 2.04 -3.01 -5.39
C MET A 100 2.20 -2.54 -3.95
N ARG A 101 2.32 -3.48 -3.03
CA ARG A 101 2.67 -3.21 -1.64
C ARG A 101 4.11 -3.60 -1.38
N ILE A 102 4.84 -2.70 -0.79
CA ILE A 102 6.28 -2.81 -0.64
C ILE A 102 6.62 -3.44 0.71
N GLU A 103 7.38 -4.53 0.66
CA GLU A 103 7.90 -5.21 1.85
C GLU A 103 9.20 -4.59 2.34
N ARG A 104 10.07 -4.19 1.40
CA ARG A 104 11.32 -3.49 1.72
C ARG A 104 11.69 -2.51 0.64
N ILE A 105 12.42 -1.50 1.04
CA ILE A 105 12.92 -0.46 0.15
C ILE A 105 14.41 -0.23 0.42
N THR A 106 15.18 -0.10 -0.64
CA THR A 106 16.58 0.32 -0.54
C THR A 106 16.70 1.73 -1.09
N ALA A 107 17.16 2.64 -0.25
CA ALA A 107 17.32 4.05 -0.55
C ALA A 107 18.54 4.60 0.20
N GLY A 108 19.34 5.41 -0.47
CA GLY A 108 20.53 6.01 0.13
C GLY A 108 21.53 4.99 0.67
N GLY A 109 21.66 3.83 0.03
CA GLY A 109 22.52 2.74 0.47
C GLY A 109 22.00 1.96 1.68
N LYS A 110 20.77 2.18 2.09
CA LYS A 110 20.14 1.56 3.25
C LYS A 110 18.91 0.76 2.84
N THR A 111 18.82 -0.48 3.31
CA THR A 111 17.62 -1.31 3.13
C THR A 111 16.76 -1.26 4.38
N VAL A 112 15.50 -0.92 4.20
CA VAL A 112 14.52 -0.76 5.30
C VAL A 112 13.35 -1.70 5.06
N GLU A 113 13.03 -2.50 6.07
CA GLU A 113 11.85 -3.38 6.08
C GLU A 113 10.62 -2.54 6.39
N LEU A 114 9.56 -2.70 5.58
CA LEU A 114 8.32 -1.95 5.74
C LEU A 114 7.18 -2.77 6.33
N ARG A 115 7.30 -4.10 6.31
CA ARG A 115 6.29 -5.02 6.85
C ARG A 115 6.40 -5.21 8.35
#